data_f1891cfb52041f51bf3a6dfc0a5b5ef1
#
_entry.id   f1891cfb52041f51bf3a6dfc0a5b5ef1
#
_cell.length_a   1.000
_cell.length_b   1.000
_cell.length_c   1.000
_cell.angle_alpha   90.00
_cell.angle_beta   90.00
_cell.angle_gamma   90.00
#
_symmetry.space_group_name_H-M   'P 1'
#
loop_
_entity.id
_entity.type
_entity.pdbx_description
1 polymer ?
#
loop_
_entity_poly.entity_id
_entity_poly.type
_entity_poly.pdbx_seq_one_letter_code
_entity_poly.pdbx_strand_id
1 'polypeptide(L)'
;MDVTTFKNASYLDEATTLITVPMAKQLLQNNQDNPRPLKTHIADDYARQMRLGRWGRSPEPIVVTKSGRLANGQHRVHAIVTSGVEQNIHVVIIEDKDFDNVSAILDQGAPRTAADILKVDPAIIRPISYLLRAAGIKKVKPEDLAVFVDSEMGKIIGEIVNTKVKGRLWRHSCFRAAMAVAILSGKISKEQAFEIYTTVSQNVMTEWPHIFSELYVQMNDAMRRHETSGRSFTNDWYMRSLYA
;
A
#
# COMPACT_ATOMS: atom_id res chain seq x y z
N MET A 1 2.49 -22.17 -25.50
CA MET A 1 1.98 -20.79 -25.60
C MET A 1 2.81 -20.14 -26.69
N ASP A 2 2.21 -19.86 -27.82
CA ASP A 2 2.94 -19.38 -28.99
C ASP A 2 3.25 -17.89 -28.81
N VAL A 3 4.54 -17.54 -28.76
CA VAL A 3 5.06 -16.18 -28.52
C VAL A 3 4.85 -15.25 -29.72
N THR A 4 4.33 -15.77 -30.82
CA THR A 4 4.12 -15.01 -32.08
C THR A 4 2.96 -14.01 -32.02
N THR A 5 2.15 -14.01 -30.95
CA THR A 5 0.97 -13.14 -30.81
C THR A 5 1.30 -11.70 -30.31
N PHE A 6 2.53 -11.41 -29.89
CA PHE A 6 2.94 -10.08 -29.41
C PHE A 6 3.63 -9.23 -30.48
N LYS A 7 3.07 -9.21 -31.69
CA LYS A 7 3.69 -8.62 -32.89
C LYS A 7 3.53 -7.11 -33.07
N ASN A 8 3.34 -6.28 -32.05
CA ASN A 8 3.07 -4.86 -32.27
C ASN A 8 4.04 -3.85 -31.63
N ALA A 9 5.10 -4.28 -30.97
CA ALA A 9 6.21 -3.39 -30.62
C ALA A 9 7.50 -3.94 -31.23
N SER A 10 8.19 -3.13 -32.02
CA SER A 10 9.50 -3.50 -32.59
C SER A 10 10.53 -3.41 -31.45
N TYR A 11 10.68 -4.48 -30.66
CA TYR A 11 11.80 -4.62 -29.75
C TYR A 11 13.05 -4.82 -30.59
N LEU A 12 14.01 -3.91 -30.46
CA LEU A 12 15.24 -3.95 -31.24
C LEU A 12 16.34 -4.74 -30.53
N ASP A 13 16.39 -4.58 -29.20
CA ASP A 13 17.38 -5.25 -28.36
C ASP A 13 16.88 -5.30 -26.91
N GLU A 14 17.28 -6.34 -26.18
CA GLU A 14 17.07 -6.46 -24.75
C GLU A 14 18.30 -7.10 -24.09
N ALA A 15 18.80 -6.50 -23.03
CA ALA A 15 19.93 -7.03 -22.28
C ALA A 15 19.90 -6.61 -20.82
N THR A 16 20.48 -7.45 -19.95
CA THR A 16 20.82 -7.00 -18.60
C THR A 16 22.11 -6.19 -18.67
N THR A 17 22.03 -4.91 -18.36
CA THR A 17 23.12 -3.96 -18.50
C THR A 17 23.44 -3.32 -17.15
N LEU A 18 24.72 -3.14 -16.86
CA LEU A 18 25.15 -2.32 -15.72
C LEU A 18 24.90 -0.85 -16.05
N ILE A 19 23.92 -0.26 -15.43
CA ILE A 19 23.65 1.17 -15.53
C ILE A 19 24.56 1.89 -14.55
N THR A 20 25.58 2.53 -15.09
CA THR A 20 26.52 3.36 -14.33
C THR A 20 25.91 4.72 -14.00
N VAL A 21 26.47 5.43 -13.02
CA VAL A 21 26.03 6.78 -12.67
C VAL A 21 26.14 7.77 -13.84
N PRO A 22 27.22 7.78 -14.66
CA PRO A 22 27.28 8.60 -15.86
C PRO A 22 26.19 8.28 -16.88
N MET A 23 25.94 6.99 -17.16
CA MET A 23 24.86 6.57 -18.06
C MET A 23 23.50 7.03 -17.57
N ALA A 24 23.22 6.87 -16.26
CA ALA A 24 21.99 7.32 -15.65
C ALA A 24 21.79 8.85 -15.78
N LYS A 25 22.84 9.64 -15.61
CA LYS A 25 22.78 11.10 -15.83
C LYS A 25 22.45 11.44 -17.28
N GLN A 26 23.05 10.75 -18.24
CA GLN A 26 22.78 10.95 -19.67
C GLN A 26 21.33 10.60 -20.02
N LEU A 27 20.81 9.49 -19.51
CA LEU A 27 19.41 9.10 -19.71
C LEU A 27 18.44 10.15 -19.16
N LEU A 28 18.74 10.77 -18.00
CA LEU A 28 17.92 11.83 -17.43
C LEU A 28 17.98 13.14 -18.23
N GLN A 29 19.12 13.46 -18.85
CA GLN A 29 19.22 14.63 -19.74
C GLN A 29 18.28 14.49 -20.95
N ASN A 30 18.11 13.28 -21.46
CA ASN A 30 17.23 12.98 -22.59
C ASN A 30 15.75 12.74 -22.16
N ASN A 31 15.42 12.98 -20.89
CA ASN A 31 14.09 12.70 -20.32
C ASN A 31 13.29 13.97 -20.01
N GLN A 32 13.66 15.13 -20.56
CA GLN A 32 13.03 16.41 -20.23
C GLN A 32 11.56 16.50 -20.68
N ASP A 33 11.22 15.82 -21.77
CA ASP A 33 9.88 15.78 -22.35
C ASP A 33 9.03 14.59 -21.87
N ASN A 34 9.40 13.97 -20.74
CA ASN A 34 8.63 12.86 -20.22
C ASN A 34 7.26 13.33 -19.73
N PRO A 35 6.13 12.82 -20.28
CA PRO A 35 4.80 13.25 -19.90
C PRO A 35 4.47 12.93 -18.43
N ARG A 36 5.22 12.03 -17.82
CA ARG A 36 5.00 11.60 -16.43
C ARG A 36 5.88 12.40 -15.47
N PRO A 37 5.31 13.14 -14.52
CA PRO A 37 6.11 13.91 -13.56
C PRO A 37 6.92 12.98 -12.65
N LEU A 38 8.17 13.33 -12.40
CA LEU A 38 9.02 12.65 -11.43
C LEU A 38 8.48 12.84 -10.01
N LYS A 39 8.17 11.75 -9.33
CA LYS A 39 7.84 11.75 -7.90
C LYS A 39 9.12 11.56 -7.09
N THR A 40 9.75 12.65 -6.68
CA THR A 40 11.06 12.64 -6.01
C THR A 40 11.11 11.73 -4.80
N HIS A 41 10.05 11.72 -3.96
CA HIS A 41 9.98 10.86 -2.79
C HIS A 41 10.06 9.35 -3.12
N ILE A 42 9.61 8.91 -4.31
CA ILE A 42 9.75 7.53 -4.77
C ILE A 42 11.20 7.25 -5.18
N ALA A 43 11.81 8.18 -5.93
CA ALA A 43 13.19 8.05 -6.34
C ALA A 43 14.15 8.05 -5.13
N ASP A 44 13.88 8.88 -4.13
CA ASP A 44 14.66 8.96 -2.89
C ASP A 44 14.56 7.65 -2.07
N ASP A 45 13.36 7.07 -2.03
CA ASP A 45 13.14 5.77 -1.36
C ASP A 45 13.92 4.65 -2.05
N TYR A 46 13.89 4.62 -3.38
CA TYR A 46 14.69 3.67 -4.18
C TYR A 46 16.19 3.90 -3.96
N ALA A 47 16.64 5.15 -3.96
CA ALA A 47 18.04 5.48 -3.71
C ALA A 47 18.50 5.02 -2.31
N ARG A 48 17.64 5.16 -1.31
CA ARG A 48 17.90 4.65 0.05
C ARG A 48 18.03 3.13 0.06
N GLN A 49 17.13 2.40 -0.64
CA GLN A 49 17.21 0.95 -0.75
C GLN A 49 18.50 0.49 -1.45
N MET A 50 18.91 1.18 -2.52
CA MET A 50 20.16 0.92 -3.22
C MET A 50 21.37 1.10 -2.29
N ARG A 51 21.46 2.22 -1.55
CA ARG A 51 22.56 2.46 -0.58
C ARG A 51 22.63 1.43 0.54
N LEU A 52 21.49 0.88 0.96
CA LEU A 52 21.40 -0.14 2.00
C LEU A 52 21.65 -1.57 1.46
N GLY A 53 21.93 -1.74 0.16
CA GLY A 53 22.06 -3.06 -0.46
C GLY A 53 20.77 -3.90 -0.45
N ARG A 54 19.62 -3.25 -0.25
CA ARG A 54 18.30 -3.90 -0.20
C ARG A 54 17.54 -3.84 -1.54
N TRP A 55 18.13 -3.20 -2.54
CA TRP A 55 17.54 -3.13 -3.86
C TRP A 55 17.72 -4.47 -4.58
N GLY A 56 16.63 -5.20 -4.75
CA GLY A 56 16.63 -6.45 -5.50
C GLY A 56 16.56 -6.23 -7.02
N ARG A 57 16.87 -7.28 -7.78
CA ARG A 57 16.73 -7.26 -9.24
C ARG A 57 15.25 -7.04 -9.61
N SER A 58 14.95 -5.90 -10.25
CA SER A 58 13.61 -5.61 -10.77
C SER A 58 13.34 -6.43 -12.03
N PRO A 59 12.19 -7.14 -12.12
CA PRO A 59 11.77 -7.80 -13.35
C PRO A 59 11.29 -6.80 -14.41
N GLU A 60 10.96 -5.56 -14.02
CA GLU A 60 10.54 -4.52 -14.95
C GLU A 60 11.76 -3.88 -15.63
N PRO A 61 11.82 -3.84 -16.98
CA PRO A 61 12.92 -3.22 -17.69
C PRO A 61 12.91 -1.70 -17.57
N ILE A 62 14.07 -1.09 -17.74
CA ILE A 62 14.16 0.29 -18.21
C ILE A 62 13.90 0.22 -19.72
N VAL A 63 12.97 1.04 -20.21
CA VAL A 63 12.65 1.10 -21.65
C VAL A 63 13.15 2.43 -22.20
N VAL A 64 14.03 2.34 -23.20
CA VAL A 64 14.63 3.50 -23.87
C VAL A 64 14.39 3.43 -25.38
N THR A 65 14.30 4.56 -26.04
CA THR A 65 14.30 4.61 -27.50
C THR A 65 15.74 4.57 -28.02
N LYS A 66 15.90 4.35 -29.31
CA LYS A 66 17.21 4.46 -30.00
C LYS A 66 17.89 5.81 -29.77
N SER A 67 17.13 6.91 -29.72
CA SER A 67 17.65 8.25 -29.44
C SER A 67 17.98 8.47 -27.96
N GLY A 68 17.71 7.49 -27.08
CA GLY A 68 17.97 7.57 -25.63
C GLY A 68 16.87 8.23 -24.81
N ARG A 69 15.66 8.46 -25.37
CA ARG A 69 14.50 8.92 -24.57
C ARG A 69 14.02 7.80 -23.67
N LEU A 70 13.66 8.14 -22.44
CA LEU A 70 13.29 7.18 -21.41
C LEU A 70 11.76 6.99 -21.36
N ALA A 71 11.25 5.89 -21.90
CA ALA A 71 9.82 5.54 -21.85
C ALA A 71 9.40 4.93 -20.50
N ASN A 72 10.29 4.17 -19.82
CA ASN A 72 10.04 3.63 -18.50
C ASN A 72 11.31 3.64 -17.65
N GLY A 73 11.13 3.79 -16.32
CA GLY A 73 12.22 3.62 -15.36
C GLY A 73 12.81 4.91 -14.82
N GLN A 74 12.22 6.09 -15.07
CA GLN A 74 12.75 7.39 -14.62
C GLN A 74 13.07 7.45 -13.11
N HIS A 75 12.23 6.88 -12.24
CA HIS A 75 12.47 6.85 -10.79
C HIS A 75 13.69 5.98 -10.44
N ARG A 76 13.90 4.87 -11.14
CA ARG A 76 15.07 3.98 -10.96
C ARG A 76 16.35 4.64 -11.43
N VAL A 77 16.32 5.26 -12.59
CA VAL A 77 17.47 5.99 -13.15
C VAL A 77 17.84 7.17 -12.25
N HIS A 78 16.86 7.94 -11.78
CA HIS A 78 17.08 9.01 -10.81
C HIS A 78 17.66 8.49 -9.49
N ALA A 79 17.18 7.34 -9.01
CA ALA A 79 17.69 6.71 -7.80
C ALA A 79 19.15 6.28 -7.92
N ILE A 80 19.60 5.80 -9.08
CA ILE A 80 21.02 5.50 -9.35
C ILE A 80 21.86 6.76 -9.20
N VAL A 81 21.43 7.86 -9.80
CA VAL A 81 22.15 9.15 -9.70
C VAL A 81 22.20 9.64 -8.25
N THR A 82 21.07 9.60 -7.54
CA THR A 82 20.96 10.08 -6.15
C THR A 82 21.69 9.20 -5.15
N SER A 83 21.70 7.87 -5.37
CA SER A 83 22.40 6.93 -4.49
C SER A 83 23.89 6.87 -4.73
N GLY A 84 24.33 7.12 -5.95
CA GLY A 84 25.70 6.85 -6.42
C GLY A 84 25.99 5.34 -6.61
N VAL A 85 24.97 4.47 -6.51
CA VAL A 85 25.14 3.01 -6.59
C VAL A 85 24.69 2.49 -7.95
N GLU A 86 25.62 1.95 -8.70
CA GLU A 86 25.38 1.35 -10.01
C GLU A 86 24.52 0.08 -9.90
N GLN A 87 23.67 -0.17 -10.90
CA GLN A 87 22.69 -1.25 -10.86
C GLN A 87 22.70 -2.07 -12.16
N ASN A 88 22.66 -3.40 -12.00
CA ASN A 88 22.35 -4.29 -13.12
C ASN A 88 20.84 -4.30 -13.37
N ILE A 89 20.43 -3.74 -14.51
CA ILE A 89 19.02 -3.60 -14.85
C ILE A 89 18.79 -4.17 -16.25
N HIS A 90 17.63 -4.81 -16.41
CA HIS A 90 17.14 -5.21 -17.71
C HIS A 90 16.76 -3.97 -18.52
N VAL A 91 17.32 -3.79 -19.72
CA VAL A 91 17.08 -2.66 -20.61
C VAL A 91 16.45 -3.18 -21.89
N VAL A 92 15.40 -2.52 -22.33
CA VAL A 92 14.73 -2.78 -23.61
C VAL A 92 14.86 -1.54 -24.48
N ILE A 93 15.31 -1.72 -25.70
CA ILE A 93 15.45 -0.64 -26.70
C ILE A 93 14.29 -0.76 -27.69
N ILE A 94 13.59 0.35 -27.91
CA ILE A 94 12.48 0.46 -28.85
C ILE A 94 12.75 1.51 -29.93
N GLU A 95 11.99 1.48 -31.04
CA GLU A 95 12.02 2.55 -32.02
C GLU A 95 11.43 3.85 -31.44
N ASP A 96 11.94 5.00 -31.90
CA ASP A 96 11.45 6.31 -31.42
C ASP A 96 9.97 6.56 -31.71
N LYS A 97 9.48 6.03 -32.83
CA LYS A 97 8.05 6.11 -33.23
C LYS A 97 7.10 5.40 -32.26
N ASP A 98 7.60 4.42 -31.50
CA ASP A 98 6.80 3.60 -30.59
C ASP A 98 6.73 4.20 -29.17
N PHE A 99 7.43 5.30 -28.90
CA PHE A 99 7.55 5.91 -27.59
C PHE A 99 6.19 6.19 -26.92
N ASP A 100 5.29 6.86 -27.64
CA ASP A 100 3.99 7.27 -27.08
C ASP A 100 3.08 6.07 -26.80
N ASN A 101 3.05 5.10 -27.70
CA ASN A 101 2.29 3.87 -27.56
C ASN A 101 2.77 3.03 -26.36
N VAL A 102 4.08 2.86 -26.24
CA VAL A 102 4.69 2.08 -25.15
C VAL A 102 4.48 2.77 -23.82
N SER A 103 4.69 4.10 -23.76
CA SER A 103 4.45 4.88 -22.54
C SER A 103 3.00 4.80 -22.06
N ALA A 104 2.03 4.82 -22.99
CA ALA A 104 0.62 4.71 -22.66
C ALA A 104 0.24 3.32 -22.09
N ILE A 105 0.84 2.25 -22.58
CA ILE A 105 0.55 0.87 -22.14
C ILE A 105 1.18 0.58 -20.78
N LEU A 106 2.39 1.07 -20.52
CA LEU A 106 3.15 0.77 -19.30
C LEU A 106 2.47 1.26 -17.99
N ASP A 107 1.59 2.26 -18.08
CA ASP A 107 0.93 2.86 -16.92
C ASP A 107 -0.47 2.28 -16.61
N GLN A 108 -0.94 1.30 -17.34
CA GLN A 108 -2.30 0.72 -17.18
C GLN A 108 -2.40 -0.35 -16.10
N GLY A 109 -1.30 -0.76 -15.46
CA GLY A 109 -1.29 -1.77 -14.41
C GLY A 109 -1.86 -1.26 -13.08
N ALA A 110 -2.81 -1.98 -12.50
CA ALA A 110 -3.27 -1.70 -11.14
C ALA A 110 -2.13 -1.96 -10.14
N PRO A 111 -1.79 -1.00 -9.27
CA PRO A 111 -0.74 -1.20 -8.27
C PRO A 111 -1.18 -2.29 -7.27
N ARG A 112 -0.28 -3.22 -6.97
CA ARG A 112 -0.52 -4.22 -5.92
C ARG A 112 -0.69 -3.54 -4.57
N THR A 113 -1.73 -3.92 -3.84
CA THR A 113 -1.92 -3.46 -2.47
C THR A 113 -0.97 -4.20 -1.50
N ALA A 114 -0.80 -3.67 -0.29
CA ALA A 114 -0.03 -4.37 0.73
C ALA A 114 -0.65 -5.74 1.08
N ALA A 115 -1.96 -5.87 1.02
CA ALA A 115 -2.68 -7.12 1.22
C ALA A 115 -2.32 -8.17 0.14
N ASP A 116 -2.20 -7.74 -1.12
CA ASP A 116 -1.79 -8.62 -2.24
C ASP A 116 -0.34 -9.08 -2.08
N ILE A 117 0.55 -8.18 -1.63
CA ILE A 117 1.98 -8.48 -1.44
C ILE A 117 2.18 -9.47 -0.29
N LEU A 118 1.49 -9.25 0.83
CA LEU A 118 1.60 -10.08 2.04
C LEU A 118 0.70 -11.31 1.99
N LYS A 119 -0.18 -11.43 0.99
CA LYS A 119 -1.18 -12.51 0.86
C LYS A 119 -2.07 -12.64 2.10
N VAL A 120 -2.47 -11.52 2.67
CA VAL A 120 -3.27 -11.41 3.91
C VAL A 120 -4.57 -10.69 3.60
N ASP A 121 -5.65 -11.07 4.28
CA ASP A 121 -6.95 -10.41 4.12
C ASP A 121 -6.82 -8.88 4.35
N PRO A 122 -7.29 -8.05 3.41
CA PRO A 122 -7.33 -6.60 3.58
C PRO A 122 -8.02 -6.14 4.87
N ALA A 123 -8.94 -6.94 5.41
CA ALA A 123 -9.63 -6.67 6.66
C ALA A 123 -8.72 -6.76 7.90
N ILE A 124 -7.58 -7.47 7.81
CA ILE A 124 -6.52 -7.51 8.84
C ILE A 124 -5.54 -6.35 8.62
N ILE A 125 -5.17 -6.09 7.37
CA ILE A 125 -4.18 -5.05 7.01
C ILE A 125 -4.68 -3.64 7.37
N ARG A 126 -5.96 -3.34 7.15
CA ARG A 126 -6.50 -2.00 7.37
C ARG A 126 -6.46 -1.53 8.83
N PRO A 127 -6.87 -2.31 9.84
CA PRO A 127 -6.71 -1.94 11.25
C PRO A 127 -5.25 -1.72 11.66
N ILE A 128 -4.33 -2.60 11.23
CA ILE A 128 -2.89 -2.45 11.50
C ILE A 128 -2.35 -1.18 10.86
N SER A 129 -2.65 -0.94 9.58
CA SER A 129 -2.26 0.29 8.88
C SER A 129 -2.79 1.55 9.57
N TYR A 130 -4.00 1.47 10.13
CA TYR A 130 -4.57 2.56 10.89
C TYR A 130 -3.75 2.85 12.15
N LEU A 131 -3.43 1.82 12.94
CA LEU A 131 -2.65 1.97 14.18
C LEU A 131 -1.26 2.53 13.91
N LEU A 132 -0.56 2.04 12.89
CA LEU A 132 0.75 2.55 12.49
C LEU A 132 0.72 4.03 12.12
N ARG A 133 -0.32 4.46 11.41
CA ARG A 133 -0.51 5.89 11.08
C ARG A 133 -0.84 6.72 12.33
N ALA A 134 -1.65 6.21 13.23
CA ALA A 134 -1.95 6.85 14.50
C ALA A 134 -0.68 7.00 15.36
N ALA A 135 0.25 6.03 15.30
CA ALA A 135 1.56 6.09 15.92
C ALA A 135 2.57 7.01 15.19
N GLY A 136 2.15 7.74 14.14
CA GLY A 136 2.98 8.74 13.47
C GLY A 136 3.70 8.26 12.20
N ILE A 137 3.51 7.02 11.77
CA ILE A 137 4.10 6.52 10.52
C ILE A 137 3.31 7.11 9.33
N LYS A 138 3.89 8.11 8.68
CA LYS A 138 3.22 8.82 7.57
C LYS A 138 2.92 7.94 6.36
N LYS A 139 3.83 7.02 6.02
CA LYS A 139 3.73 6.11 4.87
C LYS A 139 3.99 4.69 5.35
N VAL A 140 2.92 3.93 5.55
CA VAL A 140 2.99 2.53 5.96
C VAL A 140 3.33 1.67 4.75
N LYS A 141 4.41 0.91 4.83
CA LYS A 141 4.91 0.02 3.78
C LYS A 141 4.54 -1.44 4.07
N PRO A 142 4.58 -2.33 3.04
CA PRO A 142 4.35 -3.76 3.27
C PRO A 142 5.28 -4.38 4.32
N GLU A 143 6.56 -3.97 4.36
CA GLU A 143 7.53 -4.46 5.34
C GLU A 143 7.17 -4.05 6.78
N ASP A 144 6.64 -2.83 6.97
CA ASP A 144 6.17 -2.38 8.28
C ASP A 144 4.97 -3.22 8.74
N LEU A 145 4.07 -3.55 7.81
CA LEU A 145 2.88 -4.35 8.08
C LEU A 145 3.20 -5.81 8.38
N ALA A 146 4.18 -6.39 7.69
CA ALA A 146 4.56 -7.79 7.87
C ALA A 146 4.90 -8.11 9.33
N VAL A 147 5.68 -7.25 9.98
CA VAL A 147 6.07 -7.40 11.39
C VAL A 147 4.85 -7.48 12.31
N PHE A 148 3.83 -6.66 12.03
CA PHE A 148 2.61 -6.60 12.86
C PHE A 148 1.60 -7.70 12.53
N VAL A 149 1.55 -8.17 11.29
CA VAL A 149 0.67 -9.29 10.88
C VAL A 149 1.03 -10.55 11.65
N ASP A 150 2.32 -10.83 11.82
CA ASP A 150 2.81 -12.00 12.52
C ASP A 150 2.84 -11.86 14.06
N SER A 151 2.61 -10.63 14.56
CA SER A 151 2.58 -10.33 15.98
C SER A 151 1.28 -10.76 16.66
N GLU A 152 1.24 -10.68 18.01
CA GLU A 152 0.02 -10.90 18.79
C GLU A 152 -1.12 -9.96 18.38
N MET A 153 -0.80 -8.71 18.02
CA MET A 153 -1.77 -7.76 17.46
C MET A 153 -2.42 -8.29 16.20
N GLY A 154 -1.63 -8.82 15.27
CA GLY A 154 -2.13 -9.38 14.01
C GLY A 154 -3.01 -10.61 14.25
N LYS A 155 -2.63 -11.48 15.18
CA LYS A 155 -3.44 -12.66 15.56
C LYS A 155 -4.79 -12.28 16.13
N ILE A 156 -4.83 -11.33 17.09
CA ILE A 156 -6.08 -10.84 17.68
C ILE A 156 -6.97 -10.19 16.61
N ILE A 157 -6.41 -9.34 15.74
CA ILE A 157 -7.16 -8.74 14.63
C ILE A 157 -7.69 -9.83 13.68
N GLY A 158 -6.90 -10.85 13.39
CA GLY A 158 -7.32 -12.01 12.58
C GLY A 158 -8.52 -12.73 13.18
N GLU A 159 -8.52 -12.99 14.48
CA GLU A 159 -9.64 -13.59 15.18
C GLU A 159 -10.89 -12.70 15.14
N ILE A 160 -10.72 -11.37 15.37
CA ILE A 160 -11.82 -10.39 15.25
C ILE A 160 -12.40 -10.40 13.83
N VAL A 161 -11.56 -10.45 12.80
CA VAL A 161 -11.98 -10.48 11.39
C VAL A 161 -12.74 -11.77 11.08
N ASN A 162 -12.28 -12.90 11.59
CA ASN A 162 -12.89 -14.22 11.39
C ASN A 162 -14.22 -14.39 12.12
N THR A 163 -14.49 -13.56 13.13
CA THR A 163 -15.79 -13.54 13.80
C THR A 163 -16.84 -12.98 12.85
N LYS A 164 -17.86 -13.80 12.54
CA LYS A 164 -18.94 -13.42 11.61
C LYS A 164 -19.88 -12.38 12.23
N VAL A 165 -19.53 -11.12 12.10
CA VAL A 165 -20.25 -9.99 12.67
C VAL A 165 -21.06 -9.27 11.60
N LYS A 166 -22.32 -8.95 11.89
CA LYS A 166 -23.18 -8.10 11.05
C LYS A 166 -22.96 -6.62 11.42
N GLY A 167 -23.31 -5.72 10.51
CA GLY A 167 -23.21 -4.28 10.75
C GLY A 167 -21.89 -3.66 10.28
N ARG A 168 -22.01 -2.52 9.60
CA ARG A 168 -20.88 -1.79 9.01
C ARG A 168 -19.95 -1.20 10.06
N LEU A 169 -20.51 -0.68 11.16
CA LEU A 169 -19.75 -0.10 12.26
C LEU A 169 -18.78 -1.10 12.86
N TRP A 170 -19.30 -2.27 13.26
CA TRP A 170 -18.51 -3.30 13.95
C TRP A 170 -17.40 -3.91 13.07
N ARG A 171 -17.54 -3.83 11.76
CA ARG A 171 -16.52 -4.24 10.78
C ARG A 171 -15.55 -3.13 10.40
N HIS A 172 -15.74 -1.92 10.91
CA HIS A 172 -14.88 -0.80 10.60
C HIS A 172 -13.46 -0.99 11.19
N SER A 173 -12.44 -0.58 10.43
CA SER A 173 -11.03 -0.78 10.82
C SER A 173 -10.68 -0.11 12.15
N CYS A 174 -11.25 1.06 12.44
CA CYS A 174 -11.02 1.78 13.70
C CYS A 174 -11.54 0.98 14.88
N PHE A 175 -12.76 0.43 14.79
CA PHE A 175 -13.37 -0.36 15.85
C PHE A 175 -12.54 -1.62 16.13
N ARG A 176 -12.17 -2.35 15.09
CA ARG A 176 -11.32 -3.54 15.21
C ARG A 176 -9.95 -3.24 15.80
N ALA A 177 -9.36 -2.11 15.41
CA ALA A 177 -8.11 -1.62 15.97
C ALA A 177 -8.24 -1.28 17.46
N ALA A 178 -9.30 -0.57 17.84
CA ALA A 178 -9.58 -0.21 19.25
C ALA A 178 -9.78 -1.45 20.11
N MET A 179 -10.57 -2.42 19.64
CA MET A 179 -10.79 -3.69 20.33
C MET A 179 -9.49 -4.46 20.56
N ALA A 180 -8.65 -4.58 19.53
CA ALA A 180 -7.36 -5.26 19.64
C ALA A 180 -6.43 -4.56 20.65
N VAL A 181 -6.39 -3.22 20.66
CA VAL A 181 -5.59 -2.45 21.61
C VAL A 181 -6.15 -2.59 23.05
N ALA A 182 -7.46 -2.58 23.23
CA ALA A 182 -8.08 -2.77 24.54
C ALA A 182 -7.74 -4.15 25.15
N ILE A 183 -7.78 -5.21 24.34
CA ILE A 183 -7.37 -6.57 24.75
C ILE A 183 -5.88 -6.59 25.12
N LEU A 184 -5.01 -6.11 24.25
CA LEU A 184 -3.55 -6.15 24.47
C LEU A 184 -3.08 -5.30 25.64
N SER A 185 -3.80 -4.19 25.92
CA SER A 185 -3.50 -3.35 27.09
C SER A 185 -4.06 -3.92 28.41
N GLY A 186 -4.77 -5.04 28.37
CA GLY A 186 -5.43 -5.61 29.56
C GLY A 186 -6.63 -4.82 30.04
N LYS A 187 -7.14 -3.88 29.25
CA LYS A 187 -8.31 -3.06 29.61
C LYS A 187 -9.58 -3.90 29.66
N ILE A 188 -9.67 -4.91 28.84
CA ILE A 188 -10.73 -5.91 28.81
C ILE A 188 -10.14 -7.28 28.52
N SER A 189 -10.71 -8.35 29.09
CA SER A 189 -10.28 -9.69 28.71
C SER A 189 -10.70 -10.04 27.29
N LYS A 190 -9.97 -10.95 26.67
CA LYS A 190 -10.26 -11.39 25.29
C LYS A 190 -11.68 -11.98 25.21
N GLU A 191 -12.05 -12.80 26.18
CA GLU A 191 -13.35 -13.46 26.27
C GLU A 191 -14.49 -12.43 26.34
N GLN A 192 -14.36 -11.46 27.24
CA GLN A 192 -15.35 -10.39 27.40
C GLN A 192 -15.47 -9.53 26.13
N ALA A 193 -14.34 -9.20 25.48
CA ALA A 193 -14.34 -8.42 24.25
C ALA A 193 -15.07 -9.15 23.12
N PHE A 194 -14.85 -10.46 22.96
CA PHE A 194 -15.53 -11.25 21.95
C PHE A 194 -17.01 -11.50 22.26
N GLU A 195 -17.37 -11.64 23.53
CA GLU A 195 -18.77 -11.73 23.95
C GLU A 195 -19.53 -10.46 23.58
N ILE A 196 -19.01 -9.27 23.94
CA ILE A 196 -19.59 -7.98 23.56
C ILE A 196 -19.67 -7.87 22.04
N TYR A 197 -18.58 -8.18 21.32
CA TYR A 197 -18.53 -8.08 19.88
C TYR A 197 -19.57 -8.96 19.18
N THR A 198 -19.83 -10.14 19.71
CA THR A 198 -20.86 -11.05 19.22
C THR A 198 -22.25 -10.52 19.50
N THR A 199 -22.50 -10.02 20.73
CA THR A 199 -23.79 -9.46 21.15
C THR A 199 -24.17 -8.25 20.29
N VAL A 200 -23.27 -7.29 20.09
CA VAL A 200 -23.55 -6.10 19.25
C VAL A 200 -23.77 -6.47 17.78
N SER A 201 -23.22 -7.60 17.31
CA SER A 201 -23.39 -8.09 15.95
C SER A 201 -24.77 -8.66 15.65
N GLN A 202 -25.48 -9.09 16.66
CA GLN A 202 -26.81 -9.70 16.50
C GLN A 202 -27.91 -8.69 16.22
N ASN A 203 -27.62 -7.39 16.29
CA ASN A 203 -28.54 -6.26 16.07
C ASN A 203 -29.73 -6.18 17.03
N VAL A 204 -29.66 -6.83 18.19
CA VAL A 204 -30.65 -6.72 19.25
C VAL A 204 -30.23 -5.59 20.19
N MET A 205 -30.52 -4.36 19.82
CA MET A 205 -30.04 -3.15 20.53
C MET A 205 -30.40 -3.10 22.01
N THR A 206 -31.46 -3.78 22.43
CA THR A 206 -31.88 -3.87 23.82
C THR A 206 -30.92 -4.67 24.72
N GLU A 207 -30.09 -5.51 24.10
CA GLU A 207 -29.09 -6.33 24.80
C GLU A 207 -27.70 -5.68 24.79
N TRP A 208 -27.55 -4.54 24.09
CA TRP A 208 -26.25 -3.88 23.99
C TRP A 208 -25.94 -3.08 25.26
N PRO A 209 -24.70 -3.04 25.73
CA PRO A 209 -24.28 -2.04 26.68
C PRO A 209 -24.60 -0.63 26.14
N HIS A 210 -25.10 0.26 27.01
CA HIS A 210 -25.61 1.59 26.62
C HIS A 210 -24.64 2.38 25.73
N ILE A 211 -23.34 2.35 26.03
CA ILE A 211 -22.32 3.05 25.30
C ILE A 211 -22.21 2.57 23.82
N PHE A 212 -22.46 1.28 23.55
CA PHE A 212 -22.46 0.76 22.17
C PHE A 212 -23.70 1.19 21.40
N SER A 213 -24.83 1.36 22.07
CA SER A 213 -26.04 1.91 21.47
C SER A 213 -25.83 3.37 21.05
N GLU A 214 -25.22 4.18 21.90
CA GLU A 214 -24.85 5.57 21.59
C GLU A 214 -23.85 5.63 20.42
N LEU A 215 -22.81 4.82 20.47
CA LEU A 215 -21.80 4.73 19.41
C LEU A 215 -22.44 4.40 18.05
N TYR A 216 -23.39 3.47 18.04
CA TYR A 216 -24.11 3.06 16.85
C TYR A 216 -24.98 4.20 16.28
N VAL A 217 -25.73 4.91 17.13
CA VAL A 217 -26.56 6.05 16.72
C VAL A 217 -25.70 7.14 16.09
N GLN A 218 -24.63 7.55 16.78
CA GLN A 218 -23.71 8.58 16.30
C GLN A 218 -23.06 8.20 14.96
N MET A 219 -22.68 6.93 14.78
CA MET A 219 -22.10 6.46 13.52
C MET A 219 -23.13 6.50 12.38
N ASN A 220 -24.36 6.10 12.64
CA ASN A 220 -25.41 6.15 11.63
C ASN A 220 -25.73 7.58 11.22
N ASP A 221 -25.76 8.50 12.16
CA ASP A 221 -25.98 9.93 11.88
C ASP A 221 -24.81 10.52 11.04
N ALA A 222 -23.58 10.18 11.38
CA ALA A 222 -22.42 10.59 10.57
C ALA A 222 -22.47 9.98 9.16
N MET A 223 -22.90 8.73 9.01
CA MET A 223 -23.09 8.11 7.69
C MET A 223 -24.19 8.82 6.88
N ARG A 224 -25.30 9.19 7.50
CA ARG A 224 -26.39 9.93 6.83
C ARG A 224 -25.94 11.30 6.32
N ARG A 225 -25.07 11.98 7.08
CA ARG A 225 -24.52 13.30 6.73
C ARG A 225 -23.32 13.21 5.77
N HIS A 226 -22.94 12.02 5.31
CA HIS A 226 -21.75 11.78 4.50
C HIS A 226 -20.43 12.25 5.16
N GLU A 227 -20.38 12.33 6.47
CA GLU A 227 -19.22 12.75 7.28
C GLU A 227 -18.27 11.60 7.62
N THR A 228 -18.39 10.44 6.96
CA THR A 228 -17.66 9.22 7.30
C THR A 228 -16.30 9.10 6.58
N SER A 229 -15.82 10.18 5.98
CA SER A 229 -14.55 10.22 5.27
C SER A 229 -13.57 11.19 5.94
N GLY A 230 -12.31 10.80 5.97
CA GLY A 230 -11.23 11.65 6.43
C GLY A 230 -10.55 11.18 7.71
N ARG A 231 -9.35 11.73 7.93
CA ARG A 231 -8.47 11.34 9.05
C ARG A 231 -9.05 11.72 10.41
N SER A 232 -9.67 12.88 10.50
CA SER A 232 -10.27 13.39 11.74
C SER A 232 -11.40 12.48 12.21
N PHE A 233 -12.32 12.13 11.31
CA PHE A 233 -13.41 11.21 11.59
C PHE A 233 -12.88 9.84 12.07
N THR A 234 -11.91 9.27 11.39
CA THR A 234 -11.34 7.96 11.73
C THR A 234 -10.70 7.95 13.12
N ASN A 235 -9.99 9.03 13.49
CA ASN A 235 -9.38 9.15 14.82
C ASN A 235 -10.43 9.30 15.93
N ASP A 236 -11.45 10.11 15.72
CA ASP A 236 -12.54 10.27 16.67
C ASP A 236 -13.24 8.94 16.95
N TRP A 237 -13.55 8.20 15.89
CA TRP A 237 -14.18 6.88 16.02
C TRP A 237 -13.29 5.85 16.71
N TYR A 238 -11.99 5.86 16.45
CA TYR A 238 -11.04 5.02 17.17
C TYR A 238 -11.07 5.31 18.67
N MET A 239 -10.97 6.58 19.03
CA MET A 239 -10.99 6.99 20.44
C MET A 239 -12.31 6.61 21.11
N ARG A 240 -13.45 6.91 20.51
CA ARG A 240 -14.76 6.51 21.03
C ARG A 240 -14.88 5.00 21.19
N SER A 241 -14.44 4.23 20.21
CA SER A 241 -14.44 2.76 20.26
C SER A 241 -13.51 2.20 21.33
N LEU A 242 -12.39 2.86 21.62
CA LEU A 242 -11.44 2.44 22.66
C LEU A 242 -11.99 2.68 24.09
N TYR A 243 -12.84 3.69 24.26
CA TYR A 243 -13.43 4.03 25.54
C TYR A 243 -14.83 3.43 25.76
N ALA A 244 -15.46 2.90 24.70
CA ALA A 244 -16.68 2.11 24.83
C ALA A 244 -16.40 0.72 25.38
#